data_bec245cf0119116ba05b579f0c0c795c
#
_entry.id   bec245cf0119116ba05b579f0c0c795c
#
_cell.length_a   1.000
_cell.length_b   1.000
_cell.length_c   1.000
_cell.angle_alpha   90.00
_cell.angle_beta   90.00
_cell.angle_gamma   90.00
#
_symmetry.space_group_name_H-M   'P 1'
#
loop_
_entity.id
_entity.type
_entity.pdbx_description
1 polymer ?
#
loop_
_entity_poly.entity_id
_entity_poly.type
_entity_poly.pdbx_seq_one_letter_code
_entity_poly.pdbx_strand_id
1 'polypeptide(L)'
;MKNIYILAVALLLSIGELQAQNKDTKDADKLFDRLEYVDAAKAYTKLVEKNKADGYVYKQLADSYYNVFNSQQAVLWYAKAVESAQDAETHFRYAQMLKAEGDTKAATQQMATFAKMQPNDARAKAFKNNPEYTNQLKSQAKQYDILKSDVSSDKADFGAVLTQNNEVFFTSARNTSRRENGMNDQPYLDIYKAIRNTDGTLSQATAVAELNTKWHDGPAAITSDGTTIYYGSESFNESAYQKNKEKHLKLGQIYLYKATKTEAGTWGNSKALPINSKDYSVRNPSISKDGKTLYFSSDMPGGLGGEDIWKVSVDGDTYGTPENAGDNINTEGNESFPSIQ
;
A
#
# COMPACT_ATOMS: atom_id res chain seq x y z
N MET A 1 26.83 -37.43 31.61
CA MET A 1 25.56 -37.78 30.97
C MET A 1 24.34 -37.01 31.51
N LYS A 2 24.31 -36.56 32.77
CA LYS A 2 23.18 -35.76 33.31
C LYS A 2 23.03 -34.36 32.70
N ASN A 3 24.13 -33.72 32.26
CA ASN A 3 24.09 -32.35 31.73
C ASN A 3 23.60 -32.26 30.27
N ILE A 4 23.59 -33.36 29.50
CA ILE A 4 23.12 -33.41 28.14
C ILE A 4 21.57 -33.42 28.09
N TYR A 5 20.95 -34.07 29.09
CA TYR A 5 19.48 -34.11 29.17
C TYR A 5 18.84 -32.78 29.59
N ILE A 6 19.56 -31.95 30.37
CA ILE A 6 19.06 -30.61 30.76
C ILE A 6 19.11 -29.66 29.58
N LEU A 7 20.14 -29.76 28.72
CA LEU A 7 20.22 -28.95 27.50
C LEU A 7 19.15 -29.36 26.46
N ALA A 8 18.88 -30.67 26.32
CA ALA A 8 17.87 -31.18 25.40
C ALA A 8 16.43 -30.81 25.84
N VAL A 9 16.14 -30.78 27.15
CA VAL A 9 14.85 -30.37 27.69
C VAL A 9 14.67 -28.84 27.57
N ALA A 10 15.73 -28.04 27.77
CA ALA A 10 15.70 -26.59 27.56
C ALA A 10 15.51 -26.24 26.07
N LEU A 11 16.10 -27.01 25.14
CA LEU A 11 15.89 -26.82 23.69
C LEU A 11 14.48 -27.21 23.24
N LEU A 12 13.88 -28.23 23.85
CA LEU A 12 12.50 -28.66 23.56
C LEU A 12 11.44 -27.70 24.12
N LEU A 13 11.76 -27.00 25.22
CA LEU A 13 10.87 -25.97 25.75
C LEU A 13 10.90 -24.65 24.92
N SER A 14 12.01 -24.34 24.24
CA SER A 14 12.13 -23.19 23.35
C SER A 14 11.49 -23.37 21.97
N ILE A 15 11.17 -24.63 21.58
CA ILE A 15 10.47 -24.94 20.31
C ILE A 15 8.95 -24.91 20.50
N GLY A 16 8.46 -24.97 21.74
CA GLY A 16 7.02 -24.98 22.05
C GLY A 16 6.32 -23.62 21.96
N GLU A 17 7.06 -22.50 21.91
CA GLU A 17 6.49 -21.15 21.84
C GLU A 17 6.29 -20.63 20.40
N LEU A 18 6.66 -21.38 19.37
CA LEU A 18 6.61 -20.97 17.97
C LEU A 18 5.37 -21.45 17.21
N GLN A 19 4.37 -22.05 17.88
CA GLN A 19 3.12 -22.45 17.26
C GLN A 19 1.91 -21.94 18.05
N ALA A 20 1.68 -20.65 17.99
CA ALA A 20 0.47 -20.04 18.50
C ALA A 20 -0.72 -20.10 17.53
N GLN A 21 -0.70 -20.94 16.49
CA GLN A 21 -1.90 -21.33 15.77
C GLN A 21 -2.71 -22.32 16.63
N ASN A 22 -3.56 -21.75 17.43
CA ASN A 22 -4.52 -22.45 18.23
C ASN A 22 -5.73 -22.86 17.34
N LYS A 23 -6.41 -23.97 17.68
CA LYS A 23 -7.67 -24.36 16.99
C LYS A 23 -8.69 -23.23 16.93
N ASP A 24 -8.67 -22.33 17.92
CA ASP A 24 -9.58 -21.21 18.04
C ASP A 24 -9.24 -20.06 17.07
N THR A 25 -7.95 -19.86 16.66
CA THR A 25 -7.53 -18.77 15.78
C THR A 25 -7.59 -19.13 14.29
N LYS A 26 -7.67 -20.41 13.96
CA LYS A 26 -7.53 -20.94 12.58
C LYS A 26 -8.35 -20.20 11.52
N ASP A 27 -9.60 -19.87 11.84
CA ASP A 27 -10.49 -19.21 10.87
C ASP A 27 -10.11 -17.74 10.70
N ALA A 28 -9.71 -17.05 11.78
CA ALA A 28 -9.20 -15.68 11.72
C ALA A 28 -7.86 -15.60 11.00
N ASP A 29 -6.93 -16.53 11.29
CA ASP A 29 -5.63 -16.63 10.62
C ASP A 29 -5.80 -16.83 9.12
N LYS A 30 -6.74 -17.69 8.71
CA LYS A 30 -7.04 -17.91 7.30
C LYS A 30 -7.52 -16.64 6.59
N LEU A 31 -8.33 -15.83 7.23
CA LEU A 31 -8.77 -14.53 6.68
C LEU A 31 -7.59 -13.58 6.58
N PHE A 32 -6.76 -13.49 7.62
CA PHE A 32 -5.56 -12.68 7.64
C PHE A 32 -4.58 -13.07 6.52
N ASP A 33 -4.31 -14.37 6.37
CA ASP A 33 -3.45 -14.93 5.32
C ASP A 33 -3.95 -14.67 3.90
N ARG A 34 -5.26 -14.46 3.75
CA ARG A 34 -5.90 -14.08 2.49
C ARG A 34 -5.97 -12.57 2.28
N LEU A 35 -5.36 -11.78 3.18
CA LEU A 35 -5.39 -10.32 3.18
C LEU A 35 -6.80 -9.73 3.36
N GLU A 36 -7.74 -10.50 3.91
CA GLU A 36 -9.10 -10.08 4.23
C GLU A 36 -9.09 -9.46 5.64
N TYR A 37 -8.41 -8.32 5.79
CA TYR A 37 -8.03 -7.77 7.09
C TYR A 37 -9.23 -7.28 7.92
N VAL A 38 -10.26 -6.73 7.28
CA VAL A 38 -11.47 -6.28 8.01
C VAL A 38 -12.20 -7.47 8.60
N ASP A 39 -12.35 -8.56 7.85
CA ASP A 39 -13.01 -9.76 8.35
C ASP A 39 -12.13 -10.52 9.36
N ALA A 40 -10.81 -10.52 9.16
CA ALA A 40 -9.85 -11.03 10.14
C ALA A 40 -9.98 -10.27 11.47
N ALA A 41 -10.03 -8.93 11.45
CA ALA A 41 -10.24 -8.13 12.65
C ALA A 41 -11.55 -8.47 13.36
N LYS A 42 -12.66 -8.62 12.62
CA LYS A 42 -13.96 -9.07 13.18
C LYS A 42 -13.85 -10.45 13.84
N ALA A 43 -13.11 -11.39 13.20
CA ALA A 43 -12.93 -12.74 13.71
C ALA A 43 -12.05 -12.77 14.97
N TYR A 44 -10.94 -12.04 15.01
CA TYR A 44 -10.10 -11.92 16.20
C TYR A 44 -10.84 -11.20 17.35
N THR A 45 -11.62 -10.15 17.06
CA THR A 45 -12.45 -9.46 18.08
C THR A 45 -13.40 -10.45 18.79
N LYS A 46 -14.01 -11.38 18.06
CA LYS A 46 -14.84 -12.42 18.66
C LYS A 46 -14.08 -13.34 19.65
N LEU A 47 -12.78 -13.53 19.43
CA LEU A 47 -11.92 -14.27 20.39
C LEU A 47 -11.69 -13.45 21.65
N VAL A 48 -11.47 -12.15 21.52
CA VAL A 48 -11.37 -11.21 22.66
C VAL A 48 -12.66 -11.24 23.50
N GLU A 49 -13.81 -11.10 22.87
CA GLU A 49 -15.13 -11.12 23.52
C GLU A 49 -15.40 -12.42 24.30
N LYS A 50 -14.84 -13.54 23.79
CA LYS A 50 -14.97 -14.87 24.43
C LYS A 50 -13.89 -15.15 25.49
N ASN A 51 -13.06 -14.16 25.84
CA ASN A 51 -11.92 -14.31 26.74
C ASN A 51 -10.92 -15.41 26.29
N LYS A 52 -10.71 -15.54 24.97
CA LYS A 52 -9.77 -16.48 24.33
C LYS A 52 -8.58 -15.77 23.68
N ALA A 53 -8.39 -14.50 23.98
CA ALA A 53 -7.29 -13.72 23.43
C ALA A 53 -6.05 -13.83 24.31
N ASP A 54 -4.92 -13.97 23.64
CA ASP A 54 -3.56 -13.90 24.18
C ASP A 54 -2.76 -12.85 23.41
N GLY A 55 -1.47 -12.73 23.69
CA GLY A 55 -0.59 -11.79 22.99
C GLY A 55 -0.55 -11.97 21.46
N TYR A 56 -0.71 -13.21 20.98
CA TYR A 56 -0.81 -13.50 19.55
C TYR A 56 -2.10 -12.92 18.95
N VAL A 57 -3.24 -13.18 19.55
CA VAL A 57 -4.54 -12.68 19.07
C VAL A 57 -4.58 -11.16 19.07
N TYR A 58 -4.06 -10.50 20.12
CA TYR A 58 -3.96 -9.04 20.17
C TYR A 58 -3.06 -8.48 19.08
N LYS A 59 -1.91 -9.14 18.82
CA LYS A 59 -1.01 -8.76 17.73
C LYS A 59 -1.68 -8.87 16.36
N GLN A 60 -2.29 -10.00 16.06
CA GLN A 60 -2.96 -10.24 14.77
C GLN A 60 -4.14 -9.28 14.54
N LEU A 61 -4.87 -8.96 15.61
CA LEU A 61 -5.94 -7.96 15.57
C LEU A 61 -5.38 -6.55 15.30
N ALA A 62 -4.28 -6.19 15.97
CA ALA A 62 -3.58 -4.93 15.72
C ALA A 62 -3.01 -4.87 14.30
N ASP A 63 -2.36 -5.94 13.83
CA ASP A 63 -1.83 -6.05 12.47
C ASP A 63 -2.95 -5.96 11.42
N SER A 64 -4.14 -6.50 11.69
CA SER A 64 -5.30 -6.34 10.81
C SER A 64 -5.69 -4.87 10.66
N TYR A 65 -5.78 -4.14 11.76
CA TYR A 65 -6.06 -2.70 11.73
C TYR A 65 -4.91 -1.86 11.16
N TYR A 66 -3.66 -2.27 11.40
CA TYR A 66 -2.48 -1.65 10.79
C TYR A 66 -2.56 -1.69 9.25
N ASN A 67 -2.89 -2.86 8.68
CA ASN A 67 -2.94 -3.06 7.24
C ASN A 67 -4.06 -2.28 6.54
N VAL A 68 -5.10 -1.87 7.26
CA VAL A 68 -6.17 -0.99 6.75
C VAL A 68 -6.01 0.46 7.22
N PHE A 69 -4.89 0.78 7.85
CA PHE A 69 -4.54 2.09 8.40
C PHE A 69 -5.60 2.66 9.36
N ASN A 70 -6.25 1.80 10.14
CA ASN A 70 -7.08 2.22 11.27
C ASN A 70 -6.19 2.40 12.50
N SER A 71 -5.52 3.56 12.57
CA SER A 71 -4.49 3.84 13.58
C SER A 71 -5.01 3.78 15.01
N GLN A 72 -6.23 4.27 15.26
CA GLN A 72 -6.85 4.24 16.59
C GLN A 72 -7.04 2.81 17.11
N GLN A 73 -7.61 1.93 16.28
CA GLN A 73 -7.79 0.54 16.66
C GLN A 73 -6.46 -0.21 16.73
N ALA A 74 -5.55 0.04 15.80
CA ALA A 74 -4.23 -0.57 15.83
C ALA A 74 -3.47 -0.22 17.12
N VAL A 75 -3.45 1.05 17.53
CA VAL A 75 -2.83 1.50 18.80
C VAL A 75 -3.43 0.78 20.01
N LEU A 76 -4.77 0.69 20.07
CA LEU A 76 -5.47 0.02 21.16
C LEU A 76 -5.01 -1.44 21.34
N TRP A 77 -4.92 -2.18 20.24
CA TRP A 77 -4.61 -3.61 20.28
C TRP A 77 -3.12 -3.90 20.35
N TYR A 78 -2.26 -3.05 19.74
CA TYR A 78 -0.82 -3.15 19.98
C TYR A 78 -0.45 -2.90 21.44
N ALA A 79 -1.11 -1.95 22.11
CA ALA A 79 -0.90 -1.72 23.54
C ALA A 79 -1.14 -3.01 24.36
N LYS A 80 -2.17 -3.78 24.01
CA LYS A 80 -2.45 -5.09 24.62
C LYS A 80 -1.44 -6.17 24.24
N ALA A 81 -1.03 -6.20 22.97
CA ALA A 81 -0.07 -7.17 22.48
C ALA A 81 1.27 -7.07 23.21
N VAL A 82 1.78 -5.84 23.42
CA VAL A 82 3.10 -5.62 24.06
C VAL A 82 3.10 -5.81 25.58
N GLU A 83 1.98 -6.14 26.22
CA GLU A 83 1.95 -6.64 27.59
C GLU A 83 2.63 -8.02 27.71
N SER A 84 2.78 -8.73 26.61
CA SER A 84 3.58 -9.95 26.45
C SER A 84 4.76 -9.73 25.52
N ALA A 85 5.71 -10.68 25.52
CA ALA A 85 6.86 -10.60 24.61
C ALA A 85 6.39 -10.61 23.14
N GLN A 86 6.90 -9.68 22.36
CA GLN A 86 6.60 -9.53 20.93
C GLN A 86 7.89 -9.43 20.11
N ASP A 87 7.78 -9.65 18.79
CA ASP A 87 8.86 -9.44 17.85
C ASP A 87 9.17 -7.95 17.60
N ALA A 88 10.31 -7.67 17.01
CA ALA A 88 10.75 -6.30 16.75
C ALA A 88 9.80 -5.57 15.80
N GLU A 89 9.27 -6.24 14.78
CA GLU A 89 8.37 -5.64 13.79
C GLU A 89 7.06 -5.15 14.44
N THR A 90 6.55 -5.88 15.44
CA THR A 90 5.39 -5.44 16.23
C THR A 90 5.63 -4.08 16.91
N HIS A 91 6.81 -3.90 17.52
CA HIS A 91 7.18 -2.61 18.13
C HIS A 91 7.33 -1.51 17.09
N PHE A 92 7.89 -1.81 15.91
CA PHE A 92 8.00 -0.86 14.81
C PHE A 92 6.61 -0.41 14.33
N ARG A 93 5.71 -1.34 14.00
CA ARG A 93 4.35 -1.04 13.55
C ARG A 93 3.55 -0.27 14.57
N TYR A 94 3.66 -0.65 15.84
CA TYR A 94 3.04 0.09 16.94
C TYR A 94 3.53 1.55 16.98
N ALA A 95 4.84 1.75 16.86
CA ALA A 95 5.40 3.11 16.81
C ALA A 95 4.86 3.93 15.63
N GLN A 96 4.67 3.33 14.44
CA GLN A 96 4.08 4.04 13.30
C GLN A 96 2.63 4.46 13.58
N MET A 97 1.82 3.60 14.19
CA MET A 97 0.43 3.92 14.53
C MET A 97 0.33 4.98 15.61
N LEU A 98 1.21 4.93 16.62
CA LEU A 98 1.33 6.01 17.64
C LEU A 98 1.72 7.36 17.03
N LYS A 99 2.62 7.37 16.03
CA LYS A 99 2.95 8.59 15.28
C LYS A 99 1.73 9.13 14.52
N ALA A 100 0.95 8.26 13.90
CA ALA A 100 -0.28 8.65 13.20
C ALA A 100 -1.31 9.29 14.14
N GLU A 101 -1.42 8.78 15.38
CA GLU A 101 -2.27 9.37 16.44
C GLU A 101 -1.63 10.60 17.14
N GLY A 102 -0.40 10.95 16.79
CA GLY A 102 0.29 12.11 17.34
C GLY A 102 0.99 11.88 18.70
N ASP A 103 0.94 10.66 19.24
CA ASP A 103 1.69 10.30 20.46
C ASP A 103 3.16 10.02 20.14
N THR A 104 3.91 11.10 19.94
CA THR A 104 5.34 11.02 19.62
C THR A 104 6.18 10.44 20.74
N LYS A 105 5.77 10.63 22.01
CA LYS A 105 6.50 10.12 23.16
C LYS A 105 6.43 8.59 23.22
N ALA A 106 5.24 8.03 23.17
CA ALA A 106 5.07 6.57 23.15
C ALA A 106 5.67 5.96 21.88
N ALA A 107 5.54 6.61 20.71
CA ALA A 107 6.17 6.18 19.49
C ALA A 107 7.70 6.08 19.61
N THR A 108 8.36 7.07 20.21
CA THR A 108 9.80 7.06 20.45
C THR A 108 10.21 5.91 21.37
N GLN A 109 9.41 5.58 22.39
CA GLN A 109 9.68 4.43 23.28
C GLN A 109 9.62 3.10 22.51
N GLN A 110 8.61 2.91 21.65
CA GLN A 110 8.49 1.69 20.85
C GLN A 110 9.60 1.59 19.81
N MET A 111 9.97 2.71 19.16
CA MET A 111 11.14 2.75 18.26
C MET A 111 12.46 2.44 18.97
N ALA A 112 12.64 2.87 20.20
CA ALA A 112 13.82 2.50 20.99
C ALA A 112 13.88 1.00 21.29
N THR A 113 12.74 0.38 21.59
CA THR A 113 12.62 -1.08 21.78
C THR A 113 12.96 -1.81 20.48
N PHE A 114 12.35 -1.41 19.36
CA PHE A 114 12.68 -1.95 18.02
C PHE A 114 14.18 -1.85 17.73
N ALA A 115 14.79 -0.67 17.92
CA ALA A 115 16.20 -0.41 17.64
C ALA A 115 17.15 -1.20 18.54
N LYS A 116 16.73 -1.57 19.76
CA LYS A 116 17.46 -2.47 20.64
C LYS A 116 17.42 -3.91 20.14
N MET A 117 16.26 -4.36 19.65
CA MET A 117 16.07 -5.72 19.15
C MET A 117 16.72 -5.94 17.77
N GLN A 118 16.70 -4.92 16.90
CA GLN A 118 17.24 -4.95 15.54
C GLN A 118 18.25 -3.81 15.28
N PRO A 119 19.42 -3.82 15.96
CA PRO A 119 20.35 -2.68 15.92
C PRO A 119 20.97 -2.41 14.54
N ASN A 120 20.97 -3.41 13.65
CA ASN A 120 21.54 -3.29 12.30
C ASN A 120 20.52 -2.94 11.22
N ASP A 121 19.23 -2.95 11.53
CA ASP A 121 18.16 -2.53 10.62
C ASP A 121 18.33 -1.05 10.23
N ALA A 122 18.12 -0.72 8.96
CA ALA A 122 18.25 0.65 8.44
C ALA A 122 17.32 1.63 9.18
N ARG A 123 16.09 1.20 9.50
CA ARG A 123 15.10 2.00 10.24
C ARG A 123 15.57 2.29 11.67
N ALA A 124 16.22 1.30 12.32
CA ALA A 124 16.79 1.46 13.66
C ALA A 124 18.00 2.40 13.66
N LYS A 125 18.86 2.31 12.64
CA LYS A 125 19.99 3.23 12.45
C LYS A 125 19.49 4.66 12.20
N ALA A 126 18.50 4.85 11.32
CA ALA A 126 17.90 6.15 11.08
C ALA A 126 17.30 6.76 12.34
N PHE A 127 16.54 5.98 13.12
CA PHE A 127 16.02 6.43 14.40
C PHE A 127 17.11 6.83 15.39
N LYS A 128 18.17 6.04 15.54
CA LYS A 128 19.31 6.37 16.43
C LYS A 128 20.03 7.65 16.01
N ASN A 129 20.15 7.90 14.72
CA ASN A 129 20.80 9.09 14.19
C ASN A 129 19.96 10.36 14.45
N ASN A 130 18.64 10.27 14.44
CA ASN A 130 17.75 11.40 14.72
C ASN A 130 16.46 10.94 15.43
N PRO A 131 16.50 10.67 16.75
CA PRO A 131 15.33 10.24 17.50
C PRO A 131 14.25 11.33 17.63
N GLU A 132 14.63 12.59 17.48
CA GLU A 132 13.74 13.76 17.58
C GLU A 132 13.13 14.19 16.24
N TYR A 133 13.34 13.44 15.18
CA TYR A 133 12.90 13.78 13.83
C TYR A 133 11.41 14.20 13.76
N THR A 134 10.52 13.47 14.43
CA THR A 134 9.08 13.78 14.43
C THR A 134 8.78 15.12 15.11
N ASN A 135 9.47 15.45 16.21
CA ASN A 135 9.32 16.73 16.91
C ASN A 135 9.90 17.87 16.08
N GLN A 136 11.03 17.65 15.40
CA GLN A 136 11.62 18.61 14.48
C GLN A 136 10.67 18.94 13.33
N LEU A 137 10.02 17.93 12.71
CA LEU A 137 9.01 18.17 11.69
C LEU A 137 7.83 18.99 12.21
N LYS A 138 7.31 18.68 13.40
CA LYS A 138 6.20 19.43 14.01
C LYS A 138 6.55 20.88 14.34
N SER A 139 7.83 21.19 14.59
CA SER A 139 8.31 22.54 14.88
C SER A 139 8.52 23.40 13.64
N GLN A 140 8.50 22.81 12.43
CA GLN A 140 8.62 23.58 11.20
C GLN A 140 7.40 24.46 10.96
N ALA A 141 7.63 25.63 10.39
CA ALA A 141 6.54 26.52 10.00
C ALA A 141 5.63 25.85 8.99
N LYS A 142 4.33 26.07 9.13
CA LYS A 142 3.32 25.61 8.19
C LYS A 142 3.60 26.19 6.80
N GLN A 143 3.84 25.33 5.81
CA GLN A 143 4.16 25.76 4.45
C GLN A 143 2.92 25.84 3.55
N TYR A 144 1.86 25.08 3.87
CA TYR A 144 0.65 25.00 3.05
C TYR A 144 -0.61 25.00 3.92
N ASP A 145 -1.68 25.59 3.42
CA ASP A 145 -3.03 25.39 3.94
C ASP A 145 -3.66 24.18 3.26
N ILE A 146 -4.08 23.22 4.08
CA ILE A 146 -4.72 21.98 3.60
C ILE A 146 -6.23 22.19 3.72
N LEU A 147 -6.91 22.11 2.59
CA LEU A 147 -8.37 22.18 2.51
C LEU A 147 -8.93 20.86 1.96
N LYS A 148 -10.14 20.51 2.41
CA LYS A 148 -10.88 19.40 1.81
C LYS A 148 -11.30 19.83 0.41
N SER A 149 -11.00 18.99 -0.60
CA SER A 149 -11.41 19.26 -1.97
C SER A 149 -12.92 19.03 -2.17
N ASP A 150 -13.54 19.78 -3.09
CA ASP A 150 -14.96 19.66 -3.47
C ASP A 150 -15.30 18.25 -4.00
N VAL A 151 -14.31 17.56 -4.55
CA VAL A 151 -14.49 16.20 -5.07
C VAL A 151 -14.13 15.11 -4.06
N SER A 152 -13.75 15.43 -2.83
CA SER A 152 -13.47 14.42 -1.80
C SER A 152 -14.74 13.68 -1.42
N SER A 153 -14.66 12.35 -1.35
CA SER A 153 -15.75 11.47 -0.88
C SER A 153 -15.50 10.99 0.56
N ASP A 154 -16.34 10.09 1.06
CA ASP A 154 -16.16 9.35 2.31
C ASP A 154 -15.33 8.07 2.12
N LYS A 155 -14.86 7.82 0.91
CA LYS A 155 -14.03 6.69 0.51
C LYS A 155 -12.62 7.16 0.12
N ALA A 156 -11.76 6.23 -0.28
CA ALA A 156 -10.43 6.58 -0.76
C ALA A 156 -10.49 7.40 -2.04
N ASP A 157 -9.79 8.54 -2.05
CA ASP A 157 -9.58 9.41 -3.20
C ASP A 157 -8.09 9.77 -3.26
N PHE A 158 -7.39 9.50 -4.37
CA PHE A 158 -5.94 9.72 -4.48
C PHE A 158 -5.45 9.76 -5.93
N GLY A 159 -4.15 10.03 -6.12
CA GLY A 159 -3.49 10.00 -7.43
C GLY A 159 -4.03 11.05 -8.39
N ALA A 160 -4.28 12.27 -7.89
CA ALA A 160 -4.79 13.36 -8.72
C ALA A 160 -3.73 13.87 -9.70
N VAL A 161 -4.15 14.02 -10.98
CA VAL A 161 -3.34 14.59 -12.07
C VAL A 161 -4.11 15.71 -12.74
N LEU A 162 -3.54 16.91 -12.78
CA LEU A 162 -4.08 18.07 -13.47
C LEU A 162 -3.49 18.15 -14.88
N THR A 163 -4.37 18.21 -15.88
CA THR A 163 -3.98 18.41 -17.28
C THR A 163 -3.92 19.91 -17.64
N GLN A 164 -3.28 20.23 -18.77
CA GLN A 164 -3.26 21.61 -19.29
C GLN A 164 -4.66 22.16 -19.63
N ASN A 165 -5.63 21.29 -19.89
CA ASN A 165 -7.03 21.64 -20.18
C ASN A 165 -7.89 21.78 -18.92
N ASN A 166 -7.27 21.92 -17.74
CA ASN A 166 -7.95 21.98 -16.44
C ASN A 166 -8.83 20.74 -16.12
N GLU A 167 -8.61 19.59 -16.77
CA GLU A 167 -9.19 18.32 -16.33
C GLU A 167 -8.32 17.77 -15.18
N VAL A 168 -8.96 17.36 -14.10
CA VAL A 168 -8.31 16.66 -12.97
C VAL A 168 -8.78 15.21 -12.99
N PHE A 169 -7.87 14.29 -13.26
CA PHE A 169 -8.12 12.86 -13.15
C PHE A 169 -7.66 12.37 -11.79
N PHE A 170 -8.38 11.44 -11.20
CA PHE A 170 -8.03 10.86 -9.90
C PHE A 170 -8.67 9.48 -9.75
N THR A 171 -8.16 8.71 -8.81
CA THR A 171 -8.64 7.37 -8.46
C THR A 171 -9.56 7.45 -7.25
N SER A 172 -10.68 6.74 -7.26
CA SER A 172 -11.65 6.80 -6.19
C SER A 172 -12.40 5.48 -5.97
N ALA A 173 -12.67 5.16 -4.71
CA ALA A 173 -13.54 4.07 -4.29
C ALA A 173 -14.99 4.50 -4.06
N ARG A 174 -15.43 5.66 -4.54
CA ARG A 174 -16.76 6.24 -4.25
C ARG A 174 -17.96 5.49 -4.83
N ASN A 175 -17.74 4.61 -5.82
CA ASN A 175 -18.82 3.88 -6.49
C ASN A 175 -19.29 2.70 -5.65
N THR A 176 -20.27 2.94 -4.78
CA THR A 176 -20.83 1.92 -3.87
C THR A 176 -21.61 0.81 -4.58
N SER A 177 -21.84 0.91 -5.90
CA SER A 177 -22.39 -0.20 -6.68
C SER A 177 -21.34 -1.25 -7.10
N ARG A 178 -20.06 -0.91 -6.90
CA ARG A 178 -18.94 -1.84 -7.14
C ARG A 178 -18.86 -2.88 -6.04
N ARG A 179 -18.23 -4.02 -6.38
CA ARG A 179 -17.85 -5.01 -5.38
C ARG A 179 -16.87 -4.39 -4.38
N GLU A 180 -17.04 -4.72 -3.11
CA GLU A 180 -16.07 -4.40 -2.07
C GLU A 180 -14.89 -5.36 -2.13
N ASN A 181 -13.68 -4.84 -1.92
CA ASN A 181 -12.49 -5.67 -1.82
C ASN A 181 -12.32 -6.20 -0.39
N GLY A 182 -11.83 -7.43 -0.25
CA GLY A 182 -11.71 -8.09 1.05
C GLY A 182 -10.64 -7.48 1.97
N MET A 183 -9.75 -6.62 1.44
CA MET A 183 -8.69 -6.03 2.23
C MET A 183 -9.25 -4.99 3.22
N ASN A 184 -10.11 -4.07 2.77
CA ASN A 184 -10.54 -2.91 3.54
C ASN A 184 -12.04 -2.60 3.45
N ASP A 185 -12.85 -3.51 2.89
CA ASP A 185 -14.29 -3.36 2.66
C ASP A 185 -14.66 -2.06 1.91
N GLN A 186 -13.75 -1.54 1.07
CA GLN A 186 -14.07 -0.45 0.17
C GLN A 186 -14.44 -0.97 -1.22
N PRO A 187 -15.31 -0.24 -1.93
CA PRO A 187 -15.58 -0.53 -3.33
C PRO A 187 -14.31 -0.58 -4.17
N TYR A 188 -14.31 -1.34 -5.25
CA TYR A 188 -13.22 -1.34 -6.20
C TYR A 188 -13.00 0.06 -6.77
N LEU A 189 -11.73 0.38 -6.99
CA LEU A 189 -11.28 1.67 -7.46
C LEU A 189 -11.67 1.88 -8.92
N ASP A 190 -12.16 3.08 -9.22
CA ASP A 190 -12.43 3.58 -10.57
C ASP A 190 -11.66 4.88 -10.82
N ILE A 191 -11.36 5.17 -12.08
CA ILE A 191 -10.80 6.45 -12.51
C ILE A 191 -11.96 7.44 -12.69
N TYR A 192 -11.81 8.60 -12.07
CA TYR A 192 -12.74 9.73 -12.17
C TYR A 192 -12.07 10.94 -12.77
N LYS A 193 -12.87 11.87 -13.28
CA LYS A 193 -12.42 13.19 -13.67
C LYS A 193 -13.35 14.29 -13.17
N ALA A 194 -12.79 15.49 -12.98
CA ALA A 194 -13.49 16.73 -12.70
C ALA A 194 -12.83 17.87 -13.49
N ILE A 195 -13.49 18.99 -13.63
CA ILE A 195 -12.95 20.20 -14.26
C ILE A 195 -12.54 21.17 -13.15
N ARG A 196 -11.33 21.69 -13.23
CA ARG A 196 -10.86 22.78 -12.37
C ARG A 196 -11.38 24.11 -12.94
N ASN A 197 -12.19 24.81 -12.16
CA ASN A 197 -12.74 26.11 -12.48
C ASN A 197 -11.66 27.21 -12.32
N THR A 198 -11.94 28.40 -12.83
CA THR A 198 -11.03 29.58 -12.76
C THR A 198 -10.80 30.07 -11.34
N ASP A 199 -11.73 29.83 -10.42
CA ASP A 199 -11.62 30.14 -8.99
C ASP A 199 -10.87 29.05 -8.19
N GLY A 200 -10.44 27.96 -8.86
CA GLY A 200 -9.72 26.85 -8.26
C GLY A 200 -10.61 25.72 -7.71
N THR A 201 -11.93 25.92 -7.67
CA THR A 201 -12.88 24.86 -7.29
C THR A 201 -12.95 23.76 -8.35
N LEU A 202 -13.47 22.58 -7.97
CA LEU A 202 -13.64 21.47 -8.89
C LEU A 202 -15.12 21.22 -9.18
N SER A 203 -15.44 20.89 -10.43
CA SER A 203 -16.78 20.43 -10.81
C SER A 203 -17.12 19.09 -10.15
N GLN A 204 -18.38 18.68 -10.26
CA GLN A 204 -18.77 17.33 -9.84
C GLN A 204 -17.93 16.28 -10.57
N ALA A 205 -17.46 15.29 -9.80
CA ALA A 205 -16.68 14.17 -10.33
C ALA A 205 -17.53 13.24 -11.20
N THR A 206 -17.00 12.84 -12.35
CA THR A 206 -17.62 11.88 -13.26
C THR A 206 -16.70 10.70 -13.52
N ALA A 207 -17.25 9.49 -13.56
CA ALA A 207 -16.45 8.29 -13.85
C ALA A 207 -15.98 8.31 -15.32
N VAL A 208 -14.75 7.87 -15.57
CA VAL A 208 -14.19 7.66 -16.91
C VAL A 208 -14.51 6.24 -17.33
N ALA A 209 -15.77 6.00 -17.70
CA ALA A 209 -16.35 4.66 -17.85
C ALA A 209 -15.60 3.78 -18.86
N GLU A 210 -15.02 4.38 -19.90
CA GLU A 210 -14.27 3.68 -20.94
C GLU A 210 -12.91 3.11 -20.48
N LEU A 211 -12.39 3.58 -19.34
CA LEU A 211 -11.16 3.07 -18.74
C LEU A 211 -11.43 2.12 -17.56
N ASN A 212 -12.61 2.25 -16.96
CA ASN A 212 -12.95 1.49 -15.76
C ASN A 212 -13.42 0.08 -16.12
N THR A 213 -12.82 -0.92 -15.49
CA THR A 213 -13.14 -2.33 -15.65
C THR A 213 -14.00 -2.82 -14.48
N LYS A 214 -14.18 -4.11 -14.34
CA LYS A 214 -14.82 -4.71 -13.15
C LYS A 214 -13.86 -4.89 -11.96
N TRP A 215 -12.58 -4.54 -12.12
CA TRP A 215 -11.51 -4.66 -11.15
C TRP A 215 -11.07 -3.28 -10.65
N HIS A 216 -9.97 -3.20 -9.88
CA HIS A 216 -9.37 -1.92 -9.53
C HIS A 216 -8.73 -1.27 -10.74
N ASP A 217 -9.02 0.02 -10.96
CA ASP A 217 -8.47 0.86 -12.02
C ASP A 217 -7.87 2.16 -11.44
N GLY A 218 -6.71 2.56 -11.95
CA GLY A 218 -5.93 3.71 -11.51
C GLY A 218 -4.75 3.35 -10.59
N PRO A 219 -3.88 4.30 -10.20
CA PRO A 219 -3.85 5.70 -10.67
C PRO A 219 -3.45 5.88 -12.13
N ALA A 220 -3.53 7.11 -12.61
CA ALA A 220 -3.26 7.47 -13.99
C ALA A 220 -2.18 8.55 -14.12
N ALA A 221 -1.51 8.60 -15.29
CA ALA A 221 -0.67 9.68 -15.75
C ALA A 221 -1.07 10.07 -17.17
N ILE A 222 -1.01 11.36 -17.51
CA ILE A 222 -1.50 11.87 -18.79
C ILE A 222 -0.39 12.70 -19.43
N THR A 223 -0.17 12.52 -20.73
CA THR A 223 0.80 13.32 -21.49
C THR A 223 0.38 14.81 -21.50
N SER A 224 1.36 15.69 -21.61
CA SER A 224 1.15 17.15 -21.56
C SER A 224 0.12 17.66 -22.59
N ASP A 225 0.03 17.01 -23.74
CA ASP A 225 -0.95 17.33 -24.80
C ASP A 225 -2.36 16.79 -24.49
N GLY A 226 -2.52 15.99 -23.44
CA GLY A 226 -3.79 15.41 -23.02
C GLY A 226 -4.32 14.31 -23.93
N THR A 227 -3.50 13.76 -24.82
CA THR A 227 -3.94 12.78 -25.85
C THR A 227 -3.69 11.33 -25.47
N THR A 228 -2.77 11.07 -24.54
CA THR A 228 -2.42 9.73 -24.08
C THR A 228 -2.52 9.63 -22.55
N ILE A 229 -3.13 8.56 -22.08
CA ILE A 229 -3.21 8.21 -20.65
C ILE A 229 -2.55 6.86 -20.40
N TYR A 230 -1.73 6.79 -19.35
CA TYR A 230 -1.21 5.57 -18.75
C TYR A 230 -1.94 5.34 -17.43
N TYR A 231 -2.39 4.13 -17.16
CA TYR A 231 -3.14 3.86 -15.92
C TYR A 231 -2.94 2.43 -15.45
N GLY A 232 -3.07 2.23 -14.13
CA GLY A 232 -3.05 0.92 -13.52
C GLY A 232 -4.38 0.19 -13.68
N SER A 233 -4.36 -1.12 -13.89
CA SER A 233 -5.51 -2.00 -13.75
C SER A 233 -5.06 -3.41 -13.38
N GLU A 234 -5.95 -4.20 -12.78
CA GLU A 234 -5.59 -5.56 -12.40
C GLU A 234 -5.38 -6.48 -13.59
N SER A 235 -4.36 -7.32 -13.53
CA SER A 235 -3.98 -8.30 -14.57
C SER A 235 -5.04 -9.37 -14.84
N PHE A 236 -6.08 -9.45 -14.02
CA PHE A 236 -7.23 -10.32 -14.25
C PHE A 236 -7.98 -10.00 -15.55
N ASN A 237 -7.87 -8.77 -16.06
CA ASN A 237 -8.40 -8.39 -17.37
C ASN A 237 -7.75 -9.21 -18.50
N GLU A 238 -6.45 -9.49 -18.37
CA GLU A 238 -5.68 -10.30 -19.29
C GLU A 238 -5.71 -11.79 -18.94
N SER A 239 -6.54 -12.20 -17.96
CA SER A 239 -6.53 -13.54 -17.39
C SER A 239 -5.14 -13.97 -16.85
N ALA A 240 -4.27 -13.01 -16.56
CA ALA A 240 -2.93 -13.21 -16.03
C ALA A 240 -2.96 -13.20 -14.50
N TYR A 241 -2.74 -14.36 -13.90
CA TYR A 241 -2.68 -14.52 -12.44
C TYR A 241 -1.89 -15.78 -12.07
N GLN A 242 -1.33 -15.77 -10.87
CA GLN A 242 -0.74 -16.94 -10.25
C GLN A 242 -1.79 -17.69 -9.41
N LYS A 243 -1.69 -19.01 -9.35
CA LYS A 243 -2.55 -19.84 -8.50
C LYS A 243 -1.78 -20.28 -7.26
N ASN A 244 -2.17 -19.81 -6.11
CA ASN A 244 -1.74 -20.39 -4.85
C ASN A 244 -2.71 -21.53 -4.48
N LYS A 245 -2.28 -22.78 -4.67
CA LYS A 245 -3.13 -23.97 -4.45
C LYS A 245 -3.40 -24.22 -2.97
N GLU A 246 -2.44 -23.91 -2.09
CA GLU A 246 -2.57 -24.14 -0.64
C GLU A 246 -3.60 -23.17 -0.02
N LYS A 247 -3.55 -21.91 -0.43
CA LYS A 247 -4.46 -20.87 0.07
C LYS A 247 -5.77 -20.77 -0.76
N HIS A 248 -5.89 -21.56 -1.82
CA HIS A 248 -7.02 -21.48 -2.77
C HIS A 248 -7.25 -20.07 -3.33
N LEU A 249 -6.15 -19.34 -3.61
CA LEU A 249 -6.18 -17.96 -4.10
C LEU A 249 -5.70 -17.88 -5.55
N LYS A 250 -6.22 -16.88 -6.26
CA LYS A 250 -5.67 -16.35 -7.48
C LYS A 250 -5.03 -15.00 -7.14
N LEU A 251 -3.75 -14.86 -7.41
CA LEU A 251 -2.98 -13.66 -7.17
C LEU A 251 -2.76 -12.96 -8.51
N GLY A 252 -3.45 -11.85 -8.72
CA GLY A 252 -3.22 -10.92 -9.82
C GLY A 252 -2.09 -9.98 -9.49
N GLN A 253 -1.58 -9.31 -10.52
CA GLN A 253 -0.67 -8.19 -10.41
C GLN A 253 -1.36 -6.93 -10.88
N ILE A 254 -0.79 -5.77 -10.62
CA ILE A 254 -1.22 -4.53 -11.28
C ILE A 254 -0.43 -4.39 -12.57
N TYR A 255 -1.14 -4.14 -13.65
CA TYR A 255 -0.60 -3.89 -14.98
C TYR A 255 -0.79 -2.44 -15.35
N LEU A 256 0.16 -1.87 -16.08
CA LEU A 256 -0.03 -0.59 -16.74
C LEU A 256 -0.65 -0.80 -18.13
N TYR A 257 -1.60 0.07 -18.43
CA TYR A 257 -2.27 0.20 -19.71
C TYR A 257 -2.00 1.57 -20.31
N LYS A 258 -2.05 1.65 -21.62
CA LYS A 258 -2.07 2.90 -22.39
C LYS A 258 -3.39 3.00 -23.13
N ALA A 259 -4.02 4.16 -23.09
CA ALA A 259 -5.13 4.50 -23.96
C ALA A 259 -4.89 5.86 -24.63
N THR A 260 -5.52 6.07 -25.78
CA THR A 260 -5.41 7.33 -26.54
C THR A 260 -6.77 8.00 -26.67
N LYS A 261 -6.76 9.33 -26.73
CA LYS A 261 -7.98 10.11 -26.93
C LYS A 261 -8.47 9.93 -28.37
N THR A 262 -9.74 9.59 -28.53
CA THR A 262 -10.39 9.45 -29.85
C THR A 262 -10.79 10.82 -30.39
N GLU A 263 -11.19 10.90 -31.67
CA GLU A 263 -11.75 12.12 -32.26
C GLU A 263 -13.01 12.61 -31.53
N ALA A 264 -13.76 11.71 -30.92
CA ALA A 264 -14.94 12.06 -30.09
C ALA A 264 -14.55 12.58 -28.69
N GLY A 265 -13.27 12.66 -28.35
CA GLY A 265 -12.80 13.15 -27.06
C GLY A 265 -12.89 12.13 -25.91
N THR A 266 -13.27 10.90 -26.18
CA THR A 266 -13.28 9.76 -25.23
C THR A 266 -11.95 9.00 -25.27
N TRP A 267 -11.69 8.17 -24.26
CA TRP A 267 -10.52 7.30 -24.26
C TRP A 267 -10.81 5.99 -25.01
N GLY A 268 -9.88 5.55 -25.84
CA GLY A 268 -10.00 4.32 -26.61
C GLY A 268 -8.66 3.63 -26.85
N ASN A 269 -8.67 2.53 -27.60
CA ASN A 269 -7.46 1.76 -27.94
C ASN A 269 -6.63 1.33 -26.72
N SER A 270 -7.30 1.01 -25.62
CA SER A 270 -6.61 0.55 -24.41
C SER A 270 -5.82 -0.73 -24.66
N LYS A 271 -4.53 -0.72 -24.30
CA LYS A 271 -3.60 -1.86 -24.45
C LYS A 271 -2.72 -1.99 -23.22
N ALA A 272 -2.53 -3.23 -22.77
CA ALA A 272 -1.53 -3.54 -21.75
C ALA A 272 -0.11 -3.27 -22.25
N LEU A 273 0.75 -2.69 -21.40
CA LEU A 273 2.13 -2.39 -21.78
C LEU A 273 2.98 -3.67 -21.82
N PRO A 274 3.98 -3.76 -22.71
CA PRO A 274 4.84 -4.94 -22.84
C PRO A 274 5.78 -5.16 -21.65
N ILE A 275 5.92 -4.18 -20.75
CA ILE A 275 6.71 -4.28 -19.52
C ILE A 275 5.98 -4.99 -18.38
N ASN A 276 4.70 -5.29 -18.53
CA ASN A 276 3.90 -6.02 -17.53
C ASN A 276 4.32 -7.49 -17.44
N SER A 277 4.16 -8.08 -16.26
CA SER A 277 4.45 -9.50 -16.00
C SER A 277 3.45 -10.09 -15.02
N LYS A 278 3.15 -11.39 -15.15
CA LYS A 278 2.38 -12.14 -14.15
C LYS A 278 3.14 -12.38 -12.84
N ASP A 279 4.43 -12.08 -12.80
CA ASP A 279 5.33 -12.38 -11.67
C ASP A 279 5.63 -11.15 -10.80
N TYR A 280 5.31 -9.95 -11.28
CA TYR A 280 5.47 -8.69 -10.55
C TYR A 280 4.43 -7.65 -11.00
N SER A 281 4.21 -6.65 -10.16
CA SER A 281 3.33 -5.51 -10.48
C SER A 281 4.10 -4.37 -11.14
N VAL A 282 3.43 -3.65 -12.03
CA VAL A 282 3.87 -2.39 -12.62
C VAL A 282 2.75 -1.38 -12.41
N ARG A 283 2.98 -0.33 -11.61
CA ARG A 283 1.90 0.55 -11.13
C ARG A 283 2.34 2.00 -10.92
N ASN A 284 1.40 2.87 -10.58
CA ASN A 284 1.63 4.28 -10.25
C ASN A 284 2.44 5.02 -11.32
N PRO A 285 1.93 5.12 -12.56
CA PRO A 285 2.66 5.72 -13.66
C PRO A 285 2.86 7.22 -13.47
N SER A 286 3.98 7.74 -13.99
CA SER A 286 4.24 9.17 -14.17
C SER A 286 5.01 9.38 -15.47
N ILE A 287 4.46 10.19 -16.39
CA ILE A 287 5.05 10.43 -17.70
C ILE A 287 5.79 11.78 -17.71
N SER A 288 6.99 11.82 -18.29
CA SER A 288 7.74 13.05 -18.47
C SER A 288 6.99 14.05 -19.37
N LYS A 289 7.29 15.33 -19.19
CA LYS A 289 6.62 16.42 -19.92
C LYS A 289 6.74 16.28 -21.44
N ASP A 290 7.85 15.74 -21.94
CA ASP A 290 8.08 15.48 -23.37
C ASP A 290 7.44 14.15 -23.86
N GLY A 291 6.81 13.39 -22.96
CA GLY A 291 6.15 12.12 -23.27
C GLY A 291 7.10 10.95 -23.57
N LYS A 292 8.42 11.11 -23.35
CA LYS A 292 9.44 10.14 -23.79
C LYS A 292 9.96 9.22 -22.71
N THR A 293 9.64 9.48 -21.43
CA THR A 293 10.05 8.63 -20.32
C THR A 293 8.88 8.37 -19.39
N LEU A 294 8.53 7.11 -19.22
CA LEU A 294 7.53 6.67 -18.28
C LEU A 294 8.21 6.15 -17.01
N TYR A 295 7.90 6.78 -15.88
CA TYR A 295 8.29 6.33 -14.54
C TYR A 295 7.15 5.52 -13.95
N PHE A 296 7.48 4.54 -13.14
CA PHE A 296 6.49 3.67 -12.47
C PHE A 296 7.11 3.02 -11.24
N SER A 297 6.30 2.50 -10.35
CA SER A 297 6.77 1.64 -9.26
C SER A 297 6.56 0.17 -9.59
N SER A 298 7.50 -0.68 -9.15
CA SER A 298 7.47 -2.12 -9.42
C SER A 298 8.31 -2.92 -8.45
N ASP A 299 7.83 -4.10 -8.10
CA ASP A 299 8.56 -5.15 -7.38
C ASP A 299 9.27 -6.13 -8.34
N MET A 300 9.59 -5.68 -9.58
CA MET A 300 10.32 -6.49 -10.54
C MET A 300 11.73 -6.84 -10.05
N PRO A 301 12.28 -8.01 -10.43
CA PRO A 301 13.62 -8.43 -10.04
C PRO A 301 14.70 -7.43 -10.43
N GLY A 302 15.69 -7.23 -9.55
CA GLY A 302 16.81 -6.31 -9.76
C GLY A 302 16.66 -4.97 -9.07
N GLY A 303 15.62 -4.80 -8.23
CA GLY A 303 15.45 -3.66 -7.34
C GLY A 303 16.36 -3.70 -6.11
N LEU A 304 16.30 -2.64 -5.31
CA LEU A 304 17.03 -2.50 -4.04
C LEU A 304 16.17 -2.91 -2.84
N GLY A 305 14.86 -2.68 -2.93
CA GLY A 305 13.90 -2.91 -1.87
C GLY A 305 12.79 -3.87 -2.23
N GLY A 306 11.62 -3.63 -1.65
CA GLY A 306 10.41 -4.37 -1.99
C GLY A 306 9.80 -3.86 -3.30
N GLU A 307 9.46 -2.58 -3.33
CA GLU A 307 8.94 -1.88 -4.52
C GLU A 307 9.84 -0.67 -4.79
N ASP A 308 10.38 -0.58 -5.98
CA ASP A 308 11.30 0.48 -6.41
C ASP A 308 10.68 1.35 -7.51
N ILE A 309 11.22 2.56 -7.68
CA ILE A 309 10.94 3.40 -8.85
C ILE A 309 11.82 2.94 -10.02
N TRP A 310 11.16 2.72 -11.14
CA TRP A 310 11.75 2.36 -12.43
C TRP A 310 11.37 3.37 -13.49
N LYS A 311 12.10 3.38 -14.58
CA LYS A 311 11.81 4.20 -15.76
C LYS A 311 11.98 3.38 -17.03
N VAL A 312 11.26 3.78 -18.08
CA VAL A 312 11.38 3.20 -19.42
C VAL A 312 11.24 4.28 -20.47
N SER A 313 12.04 4.23 -21.53
CA SER A 313 11.86 5.11 -22.69
C SER A 313 10.60 4.74 -23.47
N VAL A 314 9.95 5.77 -24.03
CA VAL A 314 8.71 5.65 -24.80
C VAL A 314 8.90 6.32 -26.15
N ASP A 315 8.59 5.59 -27.22
CA ASP A 315 8.49 6.11 -28.59
C ASP A 315 7.22 5.51 -29.25
N GLY A 316 6.15 6.28 -29.23
CA GLY A 316 4.83 5.82 -29.68
C GLY A 316 4.34 4.60 -28.86
N ASP A 317 4.23 3.44 -29.51
CA ASP A 317 3.88 2.16 -28.87
C ASP A 317 5.11 1.27 -28.60
N THR A 318 6.30 1.80 -28.80
CA THR A 318 7.58 1.11 -28.52
C THR A 318 8.11 1.54 -27.15
N TYR A 319 8.56 0.57 -26.39
CA TYR A 319 9.11 0.77 -25.04
C TYR A 319 10.52 0.16 -24.98
N GLY A 320 11.42 0.87 -24.34
CA GLY A 320 12.78 0.36 -24.07
C GLY A 320 12.79 -0.72 -22.99
N THR A 321 13.98 -1.04 -22.52
CA THR A 321 14.15 -1.91 -21.35
C THR A 321 13.96 -1.09 -20.07
N PRO A 322 13.16 -1.57 -19.08
CA PRO A 322 13.07 -0.90 -17.79
C PRO A 322 14.42 -0.76 -17.08
N GLU A 323 14.68 0.39 -16.52
CA GLU A 323 15.87 0.71 -15.75
C GLU A 323 15.47 1.13 -14.33
N ASN A 324 16.13 0.57 -13.30
CA ASN A 324 15.98 1.01 -11.92
C ASN A 324 16.48 2.45 -11.76
N ALA A 325 15.74 3.29 -11.01
CA ALA A 325 16.13 4.71 -10.83
C ALA A 325 17.36 4.90 -9.92
N GLY A 326 17.88 3.83 -9.32
CA GLY A 326 19.11 3.79 -8.55
C GLY A 326 18.94 4.21 -7.08
N ASP A 327 20.00 4.06 -6.32
CA ASP A 327 20.10 4.22 -4.87
C ASP A 327 19.95 5.67 -4.35
N ASN A 328 19.98 6.65 -5.25
CA ASN A 328 19.65 8.04 -4.91
C ASN A 328 18.13 8.27 -4.76
N ILE A 329 17.31 7.36 -5.28
CA ILE A 329 15.85 7.42 -5.26
C ILE A 329 15.30 6.22 -4.48
N ASN A 330 15.78 5.02 -4.78
CA ASN A 330 15.32 3.78 -4.21
C ASN A 330 16.10 3.40 -2.95
N THR A 331 15.42 2.74 -2.03
CA THR A 331 15.94 2.29 -0.73
C THR A 331 15.71 0.79 -0.54
N GLU A 332 16.03 0.26 0.65
CA GLU A 332 15.64 -1.11 1.06
C GLU A 332 14.13 -1.22 1.38
N GLY A 333 13.39 -0.11 1.30
CA GLY A 333 11.97 -0.03 1.60
C GLY A 333 11.06 -0.27 0.40
N ASN A 334 10.00 0.54 0.32
CA ASN A 334 9.07 0.57 -0.82
C ASN A 334 8.92 2.02 -1.28
N GLU A 335 9.29 2.29 -2.50
CA GLU A 335 9.09 3.58 -3.16
C GLU A 335 7.94 3.46 -4.16
N SER A 336 7.00 4.41 -4.09
CA SER A 336 5.85 4.42 -4.99
C SER A 336 5.36 5.83 -5.30
N PHE A 337 4.42 5.97 -6.23
CA PHE A 337 3.87 7.24 -6.69
C PHE A 337 4.94 8.24 -7.18
N PRO A 338 5.79 7.87 -8.17
CA PRO A 338 6.71 8.82 -8.76
C PRO A 338 5.95 10.02 -9.36
N SER A 339 6.53 11.21 -9.26
CA SER A 339 6.01 12.41 -9.90
C SER A 339 7.16 13.14 -10.58
N ILE A 340 7.07 13.28 -11.91
CA ILE A 340 8.05 13.98 -12.74
C ILE A 340 7.41 15.25 -13.33
N GLN A 341 8.14 16.37 -13.29
CA GLN A 341 7.68 17.68 -13.80
C GLN A 341 8.56 18.17 -14.95
#